data_938f2c8abdb11030695ce7fb137f8077
#
_entry.id   938f2c8abdb11030695ce7fb137f8077
#
_cell.length_a   1.000
_cell.length_b   1.000
_cell.length_c   1.000
_cell.angle_alpha   90.00
_cell.angle_beta   90.00
_cell.angle_gamma   90.00
#
_symmetry.space_group_name_H-M   'P 1'
#
loop_
_entity.id
_entity.type
_entity.pdbx_description
1 polymer ?
#
loop_
_entity_poly.entity_id
_entity_poly.type
_entity_poly.pdbx_seq_one_letter_code
_entity_poly.pdbx_strand_id
1 'polypeptide(L)'
;MLLRVTHCPVNTAGVPWHNVQALRRKGVDARLVVFERYKLHPEADWSLDRRGGFVRQQLTQARAFAKLLPQTDVFHFYFGLTLVPKSLQFPLLRATGKRSVMHFLGSDIRGKPPAQLAWADRAGAKIVGSYDALRWVPDADVVPPGIDLADYRPRAPSDAERPIVVHAPSARRRKGTKEVIAACAQLPVELEIVEGLQHDEARRRYERADIVVDQLNAGWYGLFAIEAMALGKPVVTFLHDEAVARTEEAFGTKVPIVNATAETLVERLRPLVEDAELRRSVGAASRAYVELVHDADEVADRLLAIYARL
;
A
#
# COMPACT_ATOMS: atom_id res chain seq x y z
N MET A 1 -5.21 11.93 28.28
CA MET A 1 -6.37 11.30 27.60
C MET A 1 -5.84 10.47 26.44
N LEU A 2 -6.34 9.23 26.25
CA LEU A 2 -5.90 8.37 25.17
C LEU A 2 -6.37 8.96 23.83
N LEU A 3 -5.49 9.02 22.83
CA LEU A 3 -5.84 9.49 21.48
C LEU A 3 -6.81 8.50 20.82
N ARG A 4 -7.96 8.96 20.35
CA ARG A 4 -9.00 8.15 19.68
C ARG A 4 -8.99 8.42 18.18
N VAL A 5 -8.67 7.40 17.39
CA VAL A 5 -8.55 7.52 15.92
C VAL A 5 -9.53 6.60 15.23
N THR A 6 -10.34 7.14 14.33
CA THR A 6 -11.22 6.33 13.48
C THR A 6 -10.71 6.33 12.04
N HIS A 7 -10.25 5.19 11.59
CA HIS A 7 -9.91 4.93 10.19
C HIS A 7 -11.18 4.54 9.43
N CYS A 8 -11.42 5.12 8.28
CA CYS A 8 -12.62 4.90 7.47
C CYS A 8 -12.46 5.39 6.03
N PRO A 9 -13.33 5.06 5.07
CA PRO A 9 -14.44 4.14 5.19
C PRO A 9 -14.24 2.82 4.44
N VAL A 10 -13.01 2.45 4.14
CA VAL A 10 -12.64 1.27 3.36
C VAL A 10 -11.40 0.57 3.92
N ASN A 11 -11.25 -0.74 3.65
CA ASN A 11 -10.04 -1.51 3.94
C ASN A 11 -9.35 -1.91 2.62
N THR A 12 -8.92 -0.93 1.83
CA THR A 12 -8.27 -1.19 0.54
C THR A 12 -6.89 -1.81 0.77
N ALA A 13 -6.67 -2.98 0.19
CA ALA A 13 -5.41 -3.71 0.23
C ALA A 13 -4.89 -4.00 1.67
N GLY A 14 -5.77 -4.04 2.68
CA GLY A 14 -5.40 -4.29 4.08
C GLY A 14 -4.66 -3.13 4.77
N VAL A 15 -4.21 -2.11 4.06
CA VAL A 15 -3.41 -1.00 4.61
C VAL A 15 -4.09 -0.29 5.78
N PRO A 16 -5.38 0.09 5.72
CA PRO A 16 -6.08 0.69 6.86
C PRO A 16 -6.10 -0.20 8.10
N TRP A 17 -6.25 -1.51 7.91
CA TRP A 17 -6.25 -2.47 9.02
C TRP A 17 -4.87 -2.60 9.67
N HIS A 18 -3.80 -2.75 8.88
CA HIS A 18 -2.44 -2.78 9.41
C HIS A 18 -2.11 -1.51 10.21
N ASN A 19 -2.48 -0.33 9.69
CA ASN A 19 -2.31 0.92 10.41
C ASN A 19 -3.06 0.94 11.76
N VAL A 20 -4.31 0.44 11.80
CA VAL A 20 -5.08 0.37 13.05
C VAL A 20 -4.44 -0.58 14.06
N GLN A 21 -3.99 -1.77 13.62
CA GLN A 21 -3.35 -2.73 14.51
C GLN A 21 -2.04 -2.16 15.09
N ALA A 22 -1.21 -1.54 14.25
CA ALA A 22 0.04 -0.93 14.70
C ALA A 22 -0.20 0.24 15.67
N LEU A 23 -1.16 1.11 15.39
CA LEU A 23 -1.54 2.19 16.30
C LEU A 23 -2.03 1.66 17.66
N ARG A 24 -2.76 0.54 17.68
CA ARG A 24 -3.18 -0.13 18.92
C ARG A 24 -1.98 -0.64 19.72
N ARG A 25 -0.98 -1.23 19.05
CA ARG A 25 0.29 -1.64 19.71
C ARG A 25 1.02 -0.45 20.35
N LYS A 26 0.89 0.75 19.77
CA LYS A 26 1.41 2.01 20.32
C LYS A 26 0.50 2.65 21.38
N GLY A 27 -0.56 1.97 21.83
CA GLY A 27 -1.44 2.46 22.89
C GLY A 27 -2.51 3.47 22.43
N VAL A 28 -2.82 3.55 21.14
CA VAL A 28 -3.89 4.40 20.61
C VAL A 28 -5.22 3.67 20.62
N ASP A 29 -6.33 4.32 21.00
CA ASP A 29 -7.69 3.80 20.76
C ASP A 29 -8.05 3.99 19.28
N ALA A 30 -7.53 3.09 18.44
CA ALA A 30 -7.73 3.10 16.99
C ALA A 30 -8.80 2.08 16.58
N ARG A 31 -9.62 2.43 15.59
CA ARG A 31 -10.63 1.53 15.03
C ARG A 31 -10.77 1.71 13.52
N LEU A 32 -11.16 0.63 12.84
CA LEU A 32 -11.50 0.64 11.42
C LEU A 32 -13.00 0.48 11.22
N VAL A 33 -13.61 1.45 10.57
CA VAL A 33 -15.03 1.44 10.20
C VAL A 33 -15.12 1.44 8.68
N VAL A 34 -15.79 0.45 8.10
CA VAL A 34 -15.88 0.31 6.63
C VAL A 34 -17.32 0.39 6.14
N PHE A 35 -17.50 0.83 4.92
CA PHE A 35 -18.80 0.77 4.25
C PHE A 35 -19.28 -0.66 4.09
N GLU A 36 -18.38 -1.54 3.63
CA GLU A 36 -18.61 -2.95 3.40
C GLU A 36 -17.29 -3.70 3.60
N ARG A 37 -17.37 -4.97 4.05
CA ARG A 37 -16.20 -5.83 4.13
C ARG A 37 -15.76 -6.26 2.74
N TYR A 38 -14.48 -6.05 2.45
CA TYR A 38 -13.90 -6.45 1.17
C TYR A 38 -13.58 -7.94 1.18
N LYS A 39 -13.85 -8.65 0.08
CA LYS A 39 -13.65 -10.11 0.02
C LYS A 39 -12.21 -10.54 0.31
N LEU A 40 -11.23 -9.76 -0.17
CA LEU A 40 -9.80 -10.07 0.00
C LEU A 40 -9.21 -9.54 1.32
N HIS A 41 -9.81 -8.51 1.90
CA HIS A 41 -9.40 -7.87 3.16
C HIS A 41 -10.66 -7.55 3.98
N PRO A 42 -11.26 -8.59 4.60
CA PRO A 42 -12.55 -8.46 5.30
C PRO A 42 -12.45 -7.81 6.68
N GLU A 43 -11.23 -7.55 7.15
CA GLU A 43 -10.97 -7.06 8.49
C GLU A 43 -11.55 -5.66 8.68
N ALA A 44 -12.32 -5.48 9.73
CA ALA A 44 -12.85 -4.21 10.22
C ALA A 44 -13.51 -4.41 11.57
N ASP A 45 -13.47 -3.40 12.43
CA ASP A 45 -14.17 -3.42 13.72
C ASP A 45 -15.69 -3.22 13.52
N TRP A 46 -16.05 -2.39 12.56
CA TRP A 46 -17.45 -2.15 12.23
C TRP A 46 -17.64 -2.02 10.72
N SER A 47 -18.56 -2.82 10.17
CA SER A 47 -19.06 -2.68 8.79
C SER A 47 -20.45 -2.05 8.83
N LEU A 48 -20.68 -1.04 7.99
CA LEU A 48 -21.99 -0.39 7.88
C LEU A 48 -22.98 -1.25 7.12
N ASP A 49 -22.51 -2.21 6.32
CA ASP A 49 -23.31 -3.12 5.49
C ASP A 49 -24.40 -2.37 4.72
N ARG A 50 -24.00 -1.37 3.95
CA ARG A 50 -24.88 -0.44 3.24
C ARG A 50 -25.79 -1.20 2.28
N ARG A 51 -27.02 -1.48 2.71
CA ARG A 51 -28.05 -2.14 1.91
C ARG A 51 -29.14 -1.17 1.49
N GLY A 52 -29.80 -1.45 0.37
CA GLY A 52 -30.91 -0.67 -0.15
C GLY A 52 -30.51 0.50 -1.04
N GLY A 53 -31.45 1.36 -1.39
CA GLY A 53 -31.24 2.48 -2.30
C GLY A 53 -30.37 3.61 -1.71
N PHE A 54 -30.00 4.54 -2.58
CA PHE A 54 -29.09 5.65 -2.26
C PHE A 54 -29.42 6.40 -0.98
N VAL A 55 -30.68 6.79 -0.79
CA VAL A 55 -31.13 7.57 0.39
C VAL A 55 -30.89 6.78 1.68
N ARG A 56 -31.22 5.48 1.69
CA ARG A 56 -31.00 4.62 2.87
C ARG A 56 -29.51 4.48 3.19
N GLN A 57 -28.67 4.35 2.17
CA GLN A 57 -27.22 4.31 2.37
C GLN A 57 -26.69 5.61 2.97
N GLN A 58 -27.12 6.77 2.46
CA GLN A 58 -26.73 8.09 3.01
C GLN A 58 -27.17 8.26 4.47
N LEU A 59 -28.39 7.82 4.81
CA LEU A 59 -28.87 7.85 6.19
C LEU A 59 -28.06 6.94 7.11
N THR A 60 -27.68 5.74 6.64
CA THR A 60 -26.82 4.82 7.40
C THR A 60 -25.45 5.45 7.67
N GLN A 61 -24.85 6.07 6.66
CA GLN A 61 -23.57 6.77 6.79
C GLN A 61 -23.66 7.97 7.74
N ALA A 62 -24.70 8.80 7.62
CA ALA A 62 -24.90 9.95 8.49
C ALA A 62 -25.11 9.54 9.96
N ARG A 63 -25.88 8.47 10.22
CA ARG A 63 -26.05 7.91 11.57
C ARG A 63 -24.75 7.37 12.14
N ALA A 64 -23.95 6.66 11.31
CA ALA A 64 -22.65 6.17 11.71
C ALA A 64 -21.71 7.34 12.04
N PHE A 65 -21.65 8.35 11.21
CA PHE A 65 -20.86 9.56 11.46
C PHE A 65 -21.25 10.25 12.78
N ALA A 66 -22.55 10.47 13.00
CA ALA A 66 -23.06 11.08 14.24
C ALA A 66 -22.68 10.26 15.49
N LYS A 67 -22.72 8.90 15.40
CA LYS A 67 -22.30 8.01 16.49
C LYS A 67 -20.79 8.07 16.75
N LEU A 68 -19.96 8.17 15.70
CA LEU A 68 -18.50 8.20 15.81
C LEU A 68 -17.97 9.55 16.27
N LEU A 69 -18.65 10.64 15.96
CA LEU A 69 -18.20 12.01 16.19
C LEU A 69 -17.77 12.29 17.66
N PRO A 70 -18.54 11.93 18.71
CA PRO A 70 -18.11 12.14 20.09
C PRO A 70 -17.01 11.18 20.56
N GLN A 71 -16.78 10.07 19.84
CA GLN A 71 -15.86 9.01 20.20
C GLN A 71 -14.51 9.09 19.46
N THR A 72 -14.31 10.13 18.64
CA THR A 72 -13.15 10.25 17.73
C THR A 72 -12.50 11.61 17.89
N ASP A 73 -11.19 11.65 17.96
CA ASP A 73 -10.39 12.87 17.98
C ASP A 73 -9.79 13.16 16.59
N VAL A 74 -9.40 12.08 15.86
CA VAL A 74 -8.88 12.15 14.49
C VAL A 74 -9.66 11.20 13.58
N PHE A 75 -10.26 11.72 12.53
CA PHE A 75 -10.81 10.92 11.43
C PHE A 75 -9.78 10.73 10.33
N HIS A 76 -9.36 9.51 10.07
CA HIS A 76 -8.42 9.15 9.03
C HIS A 76 -9.15 8.50 7.85
N PHE A 77 -9.36 9.28 6.80
CA PHE A 77 -10.07 8.85 5.60
C PHE A 77 -9.13 8.24 4.58
N TYR A 78 -9.63 7.26 3.82
CA TYR A 78 -8.87 6.59 2.77
C TYR A 78 -9.53 6.68 1.42
N PHE A 79 -8.70 6.57 0.38
CA PHE A 79 -9.12 6.37 -1.01
C PHE A 79 -10.02 7.49 -1.55
N GLY A 80 -9.82 8.70 -1.06
CA GLY A 80 -10.64 9.84 -1.46
C GLY A 80 -12.10 9.75 -1.05
N LEU A 81 -12.47 8.87 -0.11
CA LEU A 81 -13.82 8.63 0.38
C LEU A 81 -14.01 9.25 1.77
N THR A 82 -15.27 9.60 2.08
CA THR A 82 -15.68 10.15 3.38
C THR A 82 -17.01 9.52 3.82
N LEU A 83 -17.34 9.60 5.11
CA LEU A 83 -18.58 9.01 5.64
C LEU A 83 -19.84 9.73 5.17
N VAL A 84 -19.79 11.06 5.05
CA VAL A 84 -20.85 11.90 4.48
C VAL A 84 -20.29 12.71 3.31
N PRO A 85 -21.11 13.40 2.50
CA PRO A 85 -20.60 14.18 1.38
C PRO A 85 -19.42 15.09 1.77
N LYS A 86 -18.36 15.11 0.96
CA LYS A 86 -17.12 15.87 1.23
C LYS A 86 -17.36 17.34 1.54
N SER A 87 -18.36 17.95 0.90
CA SER A 87 -18.77 19.33 1.13
C SER A 87 -19.24 19.59 2.56
N LEU A 88 -19.75 18.56 3.24
CA LEU A 88 -20.23 18.63 4.63
C LEU A 88 -19.22 18.04 5.61
N GLN A 89 -18.50 16.98 5.24
CA GLN A 89 -17.63 16.22 6.13
C GLN A 89 -16.58 17.10 6.83
N PHE A 90 -15.76 17.81 6.06
CA PHE A 90 -14.67 18.61 6.63
C PHE A 90 -15.15 19.85 7.39
N PRO A 91 -16.15 20.63 6.91
CA PRO A 91 -16.72 21.72 7.71
C PRO A 91 -17.29 21.25 9.05
N LEU A 92 -18.02 20.12 9.08
CA LEU A 92 -18.60 19.58 10.32
C LEU A 92 -17.51 19.14 11.31
N LEU A 93 -16.44 18.47 10.83
CA LEU A 93 -15.32 18.08 11.68
C LEU A 93 -14.64 19.31 12.28
N ARG A 94 -14.39 20.34 11.47
CA ARG A 94 -13.78 21.60 11.93
C ARG A 94 -14.66 22.30 12.97
N ALA A 95 -15.97 22.41 12.71
CA ALA A 95 -16.93 23.05 13.63
C ALA A 95 -17.05 22.32 14.97
N THR A 96 -16.74 21.01 15.00
CA THR A 96 -16.78 20.18 16.23
C THR A 96 -15.39 19.97 16.83
N GLY A 97 -14.36 20.70 16.38
CA GLY A 97 -12.98 20.58 16.88
C GLY A 97 -12.32 19.23 16.62
N LYS A 98 -12.80 18.51 15.59
CA LYS A 98 -12.23 17.21 15.21
C LYS A 98 -11.20 17.36 14.10
N ARG A 99 -10.09 16.63 14.21
CA ARG A 99 -9.01 16.61 13.24
C ARG A 99 -9.31 15.61 12.13
N SER A 100 -8.73 15.81 10.96
CA SER A 100 -8.96 14.92 9.82
C SER A 100 -7.72 14.74 8.96
N VAL A 101 -7.54 13.54 8.44
CA VAL A 101 -6.50 13.15 7.48
C VAL A 101 -7.17 12.54 6.26
N MET A 102 -6.69 12.88 5.06
CA MET A 102 -7.05 12.21 3.82
C MET A 102 -5.85 11.45 3.27
N HIS A 103 -5.92 10.13 3.26
CA HIS A 103 -4.84 9.24 2.83
C HIS A 103 -5.17 8.63 1.46
N PHE A 104 -4.36 8.95 0.48
CA PHE A 104 -4.46 8.43 -0.88
C PHE A 104 -3.53 7.24 -1.07
N LEU A 105 -4.05 6.19 -1.72
CA LEU A 105 -3.32 4.92 -1.92
C LEU A 105 -2.74 4.76 -3.35
N GLY A 106 -2.80 5.81 -4.15
CA GLY A 106 -2.21 5.87 -5.49
C GLY A 106 -3.18 5.57 -6.62
N SER A 107 -3.89 4.45 -6.63
CA SER A 107 -4.86 4.14 -7.71
C SER A 107 -6.07 5.08 -7.72
N ASP A 108 -6.34 5.76 -6.64
CA ASP A 108 -7.39 6.76 -6.47
C ASP A 108 -7.01 8.17 -6.94
N ILE A 109 -5.72 8.43 -7.19
CA ILE A 109 -5.20 9.74 -7.63
C ILE A 109 -4.49 9.69 -8.97
N ARG A 110 -3.86 8.55 -9.34
CA ARG A 110 -3.10 8.45 -10.58
C ARG A 110 -3.93 8.85 -11.81
N GLY A 111 -3.36 9.74 -12.63
CA GLY A 111 -4.00 10.25 -13.83
C GLY A 111 -5.06 11.34 -13.60
N LYS A 112 -5.29 11.76 -12.35
CA LYS A 112 -6.19 12.88 -12.04
C LYS A 112 -5.38 14.18 -11.97
N PRO A 113 -5.83 15.25 -12.65
CA PRO A 113 -5.19 16.55 -12.49
C PRO A 113 -5.36 17.05 -11.04
N PRO A 114 -4.39 17.80 -10.49
CA PRO A 114 -4.44 18.29 -9.10
C PRO A 114 -5.71 19.08 -8.76
N ALA A 115 -6.26 19.84 -9.70
CA ALA A 115 -7.52 20.56 -9.50
C ALA A 115 -8.71 19.66 -9.13
N GLN A 116 -8.75 18.41 -9.58
CA GLN A 116 -9.79 17.45 -9.17
C GLN A 116 -9.61 16.92 -7.75
N LEU A 117 -8.44 17.13 -7.17
CA LEU A 117 -8.10 16.68 -5.81
C LEU A 117 -8.09 17.84 -4.79
N ALA A 118 -8.22 19.10 -5.24
CA ALA A 118 -8.18 20.30 -4.39
C ALA A 118 -9.22 20.31 -3.25
N TRP A 119 -10.29 19.53 -3.35
CA TRP A 119 -11.23 19.35 -2.24
C TRP A 119 -10.57 18.73 -0.98
N ALA A 120 -9.46 18.00 -1.14
CA ALA A 120 -8.73 17.38 -0.04
C ALA A 120 -7.95 18.41 0.80
N ASP A 121 -7.75 19.63 0.32
CA ASP A 121 -7.14 20.75 1.08
C ASP A 121 -8.01 21.17 2.27
N ARG A 122 -9.24 20.69 2.32
CA ARG A 122 -10.13 20.87 3.49
C ARG A 122 -9.81 19.94 4.65
N ALA A 123 -9.07 18.85 4.42
CA ALA A 123 -8.55 17.99 5.49
C ALA A 123 -7.43 18.71 6.26
N GLY A 124 -7.19 18.29 7.50
CA GLY A 124 -6.09 18.83 8.30
C GLY A 124 -4.71 18.42 7.77
N ALA A 125 -4.60 17.20 7.20
CA ALA A 125 -3.43 16.75 6.47
C ALA A 125 -3.81 15.85 5.29
N LYS A 126 -2.93 15.77 4.30
CA LYS A 126 -3.00 14.83 3.17
C LYS A 126 -1.84 13.87 3.25
N ILE A 127 -2.07 12.61 2.99
CA ILE A 127 -1.04 11.55 2.97
C ILE A 127 -1.07 10.85 1.63
N VAL A 128 0.12 10.52 1.11
CA VAL A 128 0.33 9.64 -0.04
C VAL A 128 1.30 8.52 0.31
N GLY A 129 1.20 7.39 -0.39
CA GLY A 129 2.01 6.19 -0.08
C GLY A 129 3.42 6.20 -0.67
N SER A 130 3.81 7.19 -1.49
CA SER A 130 5.11 7.22 -2.15
C SER A 130 5.46 8.62 -2.64
N TYR A 131 6.76 8.89 -2.83
CA TYR A 131 7.24 10.14 -3.45
C TYR A 131 6.78 10.29 -4.91
N ASP A 132 6.55 9.19 -5.63
CA ASP A 132 5.93 9.20 -6.96
C ASP A 132 4.53 9.86 -6.94
N ALA A 133 3.77 9.63 -5.88
CA ALA A 133 2.41 10.13 -5.74
C ALA A 133 2.31 11.65 -5.51
N LEU A 134 3.40 12.31 -5.13
CA LEU A 134 3.47 13.77 -5.02
C LEU A 134 3.26 14.51 -6.35
N ARG A 135 3.35 13.81 -7.49
CA ARG A 135 2.97 14.35 -8.80
C ARG A 135 1.50 14.77 -8.88
N TRP A 136 0.64 14.13 -8.11
CA TRP A 136 -0.81 14.39 -8.06
C TRP A 136 -1.24 15.16 -6.82
N VAL A 137 -0.52 15.03 -5.71
CA VAL A 137 -0.79 15.72 -4.45
C VAL A 137 0.54 16.25 -3.88
N PRO A 138 1.07 17.35 -4.43
CA PRO A 138 2.46 17.78 -4.19
C PRO A 138 2.76 18.21 -2.75
N ASP A 139 1.76 18.62 -1.99
CA ASP A 139 1.86 19.08 -0.61
C ASP A 139 1.43 18.03 0.44
N ALA A 140 1.32 16.76 0.03
CA ALA A 140 1.03 15.67 0.94
C ALA A 140 2.27 15.20 1.70
N ASP A 141 2.05 14.69 2.91
CA ASP A 141 3.05 13.88 3.60
C ASP A 141 3.21 12.52 2.92
N VAL A 142 4.43 12.01 2.89
CA VAL A 142 4.70 10.67 2.38
C VAL A 142 4.78 9.69 3.54
N VAL A 143 3.83 8.76 3.57
CA VAL A 143 3.82 7.62 4.52
C VAL A 143 3.68 6.35 3.72
N PRO A 144 4.77 5.59 3.51
CA PRO A 144 4.72 4.30 2.81
C PRO A 144 3.74 3.32 3.45
N PRO A 145 3.07 2.45 2.66
CA PRO A 145 2.19 1.43 3.22
C PRO A 145 2.95 0.51 4.17
N GLY A 146 2.39 0.29 5.37
CA GLY A 146 2.91 -0.66 6.35
C GLY A 146 2.31 -2.04 6.21
N ILE A 147 3.11 -3.07 6.50
CA ILE A 147 2.67 -4.46 6.66
C ILE A 147 3.13 -5.00 8.01
N ASP A 148 2.39 -5.98 8.56
CA ASP A 148 2.83 -6.66 9.78
C ASP A 148 3.90 -7.69 9.43
N LEU A 149 5.15 -7.39 9.79
CA LEU A 149 6.30 -8.25 9.46
C LEU A 149 6.27 -9.62 10.15
N ALA A 150 5.49 -9.78 11.21
CA ALA A 150 5.30 -11.08 11.86
C ALA A 150 4.62 -12.11 10.95
N ASP A 151 3.85 -11.64 9.95
CA ASP A 151 3.20 -12.48 8.97
C ASP A 151 4.13 -12.99 7.86
N TYR A 152 5.34 -12.42 7.75
CA TYR A 152 6.27 -12.65 6.63
C TYR A 152 7.61 -13.18 7.14
N ARG A 153 7.79 -14.50 7.12
CA ARG A 153 9.07 -15.14 7.48
C ARG A 153 10.00 -15.16 6.26
N PRO A 154 11.16 -14.50 6.34
CA PRO A 154 12.09 -14.50 5.23
C PRO A 154 12.52 -15.92 4.85
N ARG A 155 12.58 -16.18 3.55
CA ARG A 155 13.08 -17.41 2.98
C ARG A 155 13.99 -17.07 1.79
N ALA A 156 15.27 -17.41 1.90
CA ALA A 156 16.24 -17.15 0.84
C ALA A 156 15.79 -17.78 -0.49
N PRO A 157 16.05 -17.11 -1.63
CA PRO A 157 15.90 -17.71 -2.95
C PRO A 157 16.72 -19.00 -3.08
N SER A 158 16.26 -19.93 -3.91
CA SER A 158 16.94 -21.20 -4.15
C SER A 158 18.16 -21.04 -5.07
N ASP A 159 18.99 -22.10 -5.11
CA ASP A 159 20.14 -22.21 -6.02
C ASP A 159 19.77 -22.87 -7.37
N ALA A 160 18.48 -23.02 -7.65
CA ALA A 160 17.99 -23.69 -8.84
C ALA A 160 18.53 -23.02 -10.12
N GLU A 161 18.96 -23.84 -11.09
CA GLU A 161 19.36 -23.40 -12.43
C GLU A 161 18.18 -22.79 -13.22
N ARG A 162 16.94 -23.16 -12.86
CA ARG A 162 15.71 -22.59 -13.37
C ARG A 162 14.91 -22.01 -12.20
N PRO A 163 15.22 -20.76 -11.80
CA PRO A 163 14.53 -20.12 -10.68
C PRO A 163 13.06 -19.83 -11.00
N ILE A 164 12.23 -19.86 -9.95
CA ILE A 164 10.80 -19.52 -10.04
C ILE A 164 10.65 -18.01 -10.04
N VAL A 165 10.12 -17.48 -11.14
CA VAL A 165 9.69 -16.07 -11.27
C VAL A 165 8.20 -15.99 -10.98
N VAL A 166 7.81 -15.22 -9.96
CA VAL A 166 6.39 -14.99 -9.63
C VAL A 166 5.95 -13.60 -10.10
N HIS A 167 4.79 -13.56 -10.77
CA HIS A 167 4.09 -12.35 -11.15
C HIS A 167 2.64 -12.40 -10.69
N ALA A 168 2.19 -11.43 -9.88
CA ALA A 168 0.84 -11.40 -9.31
C ALA A 168 0.07 -10.13 -9.74
N PRO A 169 -0.49 -10.11 -10.95
CA PRO A 169 -1.15 -8.92 -11.47
C PRO A 169 -2.58 -8.79 -10.97
N SER A 170 -2.93 -7.68 -10.34
CA SER A 170 -4.32 -7.29 -10.07
C SER A 170 -5.09 -6.89 -11.33
N ALA A 171 -4.38 -6.51 -12.39
CA ALA A 171 -4.91 -6.22 -13.73
C ALA A 171 -3.79 -6.40 -14.76
N ARG A 172 -3.87 -7.45 -15.58
CA ARG A 172 -2.81 -7.89 -16.51
C ARG A 172 -2.24 -6.75 -17.36
N ARG A 173 -3.11 -6.02 -18.07
CA ARG A 173 -2.68 -4.91 -18.95
C ARG A 173 -1.93 -3.81 -18.17
N ARG A 174 -2.45 -3.43 -17.00
CA ARG A 174 -1.86 -2.35 -16.19
C ARG A 174 -0.51 -2.75 -15.59
N LYS A 175 -0.34 -4.04 -15.30
CA LYS A 175 0.87 -4.58 -14.67
C LYS A 175 1.94 -5.01 -15.67
N GLY A 176 1.66 -5.03 -16.99
CA GLY A 176 2.62 -5.45 -18.01
C GLY A 176 2.78 -6.97 -18.11
N THR A 177 1.72 -7.75 -17.80
CA THR A 177 1.80 -9.23 -17.77
C THR A 177 2.23 -9.82 -19.12
N LYS A 178 1.82 -9.23 -20.24
CA LYS A 178 2.22 -9.71 -21.58
C LYS A 178 3.74 -9.61 -21.76
N GLU A 179 4.31 -8.52 -21.33
CA GLU A 179 5.74 -8.22 -21.39
C GLU A 179 6.53 -9.15 -20.45
N VAL A 180 5.99 -9.41 -19.25
CA VAL A 180 6.59 -10.39 -18.30
C VAL A 180 6.62 -11.79 -18.90
N ILE A 181 5.53 -12.27 -19.48
CA ILE A 181 5.47 -13.59 -20.14
C ILE A 181 6.50 -13.66 -21.28
N ALA A 182 6.57 -12.63 -22.12
CA ALA A 182 7.49 -12.59 -23.26
C ALA A 182 8.97 -12.55 -22.82
N ALA A 183 9.28 -11.88 -21.72
CA ALA A 183 10.64 -11.84 -21.16
C ALA A 183 11.04 -13.17 -20.53
N CYS A 184 10.17 -13.77 -19.73
CA CYS A 184 10.44 -15.07 -19.09
C CYS A 184 10.58 -16.21 -20.10
N ALA A 185 9.90 -16.16 -21.24
CA ALA A 185 10.06 -17.13 -22.32
C ALA A 185 11.46 -17.13 -22.98
N GLN A 186 12.27 -16.08 -22.77
CA GLN A 186 13.64 -15.94 -23.29
C GLN A 186 14.73 -16.33 -22.27
N LEU A 187 14.33 -16.74 -21.07
CA LEU A 187 15.24 -17.04 -19.96
C LEU A 187 14.97 -18.45 -19.40
N PRO A 188 15.97 -19.12 -18.82
CA PRO A 188 15.78 -20.43 -18.20
C PRO A 188 15.09 -20.29 -16.82
N VAL A 189 13.82 -19.91 -16.80
CA VAL A 189 13.03 -19.72 -15.59
C VAL A 189 11.73 -20.54 -15.62
N GLU A 190 11.13 -20.74 -14.46
CA GLU A 190 9.76 -21.17 -14.31
C GLU A 190 8.89 -19.93 -13.98
N LEU A 191 7.96 -19.57 -14.85
CA LEU A 191 7.04 -18.44 -14.60
C LEU A 191 5.75 -18.93 -13.94
N GLU A 192 5.45 -18.41 -12.75
CA GLU A 192 4.18 -18.61 -12.05
C GLU A 192 3.38 -17.28 -12.05
N ILE A 193 2.18 -17.30 -12.65
CA ILE A 193 1.25 -16.16 -12.60
C ILE A 193 0.20 -16.44 -11.54
N VAL A 194 0.14 -15.58 -10.51
CA VAL A 194 -0.74 -15.73 -9.35
C VAL A 194 -1.90 -14.75 -9.48
N GLU A 195 -3.11 -15.27 -9.74
CA GLU A 195 -4.33 -14.49 -9.94
C GLU A 195 -5.54 -15.20 -9.30
N GLY A 196 -6.49 -14.41 -8.81
CA GLY A 196 -7.78 -14.92 -8.33
C GLY A 196 -7.75 -15.71 -7.03
N LEU A 197 -6.61 -15.78 -6.35
CA LEU A 197 -6.43 -16.48 -5.09
C LEU A 197 -6.80 -15.60 -3.89
N GLN A 198 -7.15 -16.24 -2.76
CA GLN A 198 -7.21 -15.55 -1.47
C GLN A 198 -5.80 -15.15 -1.02
N HIS A 199 -5.69 -14.08 -0.21
CA HIS A 199 -4.41 -13.52 0.17
C HIS A 199 -3.44 -14.54 0.78
N ASP A 200 -3.90 -15.39 1.70
CA ASP A 200 -3.05 -16.42 2.33
C ASP A 200 -2.55 -17.49 1.34
N GLU A 201 -3.36 -17.81 0.34
CA GLU A 201 -2.96 -18.75 -0.71
C GLU A 201 -1.95 -18.09 -1.66
N ALA A 202 -2.18 -16.84 -2.04
CA ALA A 202 -1.24 -16.06 -2.86
C ALA A 202 0.11 -15.92 -2.15
N ARG A 203 0.12 -15.61 -0.84
CA ARG A 203 1.34 -15.51 -0.03
C ARG A 203 2.16 -16.81 -0.05
N ARG A 204 1.54 -17.98 0.07
CA ARG A 204 2.25 -19.27 -0.06
C ARG A 204 2.94 -19.45 -1.42
N ARG A 205 2.41 -18.84 -2.49
CA ARG A 205 3.07 -18.83 -3.80
C ARG A 205 4.25 -17.87 -3.79
N TYR A 206 4.12 -16.71 -3.18
CA TYR A 206 5.20 -15.73 -3.03
C TYR A 206 6.39 -16.29 -2.22
N GLU A 207 6.14 -17.10 -1.18
CA GLU A 207 7.17 -17.76 -0.39
C GLU A 207 8.08 -18.68 -1.22
N ARG A 208 7.54 -19.29 -2.27
CA ARG A 208 8.25 -20.19 -3.18
C ARG A 208 9.01 -19.47 -4.28
N ALA A 209 8.76 -18.19 -4.48
CA ALA A 209 9.45 -17.42 -5.51
C ALA A 209 10.96 -17.35 -5.25
N ASP A 210 11.74 -17.33 -6.32
CA ASP A 210 13.15 -16.96 -6.30
C ASP A 210 13.35 -15.52 -6.75
N ILE A 211 12.50 -15.05 -7.66
CA ILE A 211 12.46 -13.68 -8.17
C ILE A 211 11.00 -13.25 -8.29
N VAL A 212 10.72 -11.99 -8.03
CA VAL A 212 9.39 -11.41 -8.21
C VAL A 212 9.42 -10.29 -9.23
N VAL A 213 8.46 -10.30 -10.17
CA VAL A 213 8.22 -9.16 -11.07
C VAL A 213 6.88 -8.53 -10.70
N ASP A 214 6.88 -7.29 -10.18
CA ASP A 214 5.64 -6.64 -9.74
C ASP A 214 4.89 -6.00 -10.93
N GLN A 215 5.43 -4.93 -11.51
CA GLN A 215 4.74 -4.18 -12.56
C GLN A 215 5.70 -3.33 -13.41
N LEU A 216 5.31 -3.03 -14.68
CA LEU A 216 6.16 -2.34 -15.64
C LEU A 216 5.61 -0.99 -16.10
N ASN A 217 4.41 -0.58 -15.64
CA ASN A 217 3.69 0.58 -16.22
C ASN A 217 3.33 1.68 -15.21
N ALA A 218 3.46 1.47 -13.89
CA ALA A 218 2.99 2.45 -12.90
C ALA A 218 4.08 3.39 -12.37
N GLY A 219 5.36 3.05 -12.54
CA GLY A 219 6.48 3.88 -12.11
C GLY A 219 6.81 3.86 -10.62
N TRP A 220 6.11 3.03 -9.85
CA TRP A 220 6.39 2.75 -8.44
C TRP A 220 5.89 1.36 -8.06
N TYR A 221 6.53 0.72 -7.09
CA TYR A 221 6.16 -0.62 -6.63
C TYR A 221 4.86 -0.62 -5.80
N GLY A 222 4.18 -1.76 -5.80
CA GLY A 222 2.93 -1.98 -5.07
C GLY A 222 3.10 -2.83 -3.80
N LEU A 223 1.98 -3.11 -3.13
CA LEU A 223 1.96 -3.92 -1.90
C LEU A 223 2.53 -5.32 -2.13
N PHE A 224 2.26 -5.94 -3.29
CA PHE A 224 2.85 -7.23 -3.67
C PHE A 224 4.39 -7.22 -3.64
N ALA A 225 5.01 -6.14 -4.12
CA ALA A 225 6.46 -5.99 -4.04
C ALA A 225 6.94 -5.86 -2.59
N ILE A 226 6.21 -5.13 -1.74
CA ILE A 226 6.51 -4.99 -0.31
C ILE A 226 6.45 -6.35 0.38
N GLU A 227 5.41 -7.14 0.15
CA GLU A 227 5.25 -8.50 0.68
C GLU A 227 6.36 -9.44 0.22
N ALA A 228 6.73 -9.38 -1.07
CA ALA A 228 7.82 -10.15 -1.62
C ALA A 228 9.18 -9.78 -0.99
N MET A 229 9.44 -8.49 -0.83
CA MET A 229 10.64 -8.00 -0.14
C MET A 229 10.66 -8.43 1.33
N ALA A 230 9.52 -8.43 2.02
CA ALA A 230 9.41 -8.93 3.39
C ALA A 230 9.73 -10.42 3.50
N LEU A 231 9.42 -11.21 2.47
CA LEU A 231 9.80 -12.61 2.34
C LEU A 231 11.28 -12.81 1.93
N GLY A 232 12.05 -11.72 1.78
CA GLY A 232 13.45 -11.77 1.37
C GLY A 232 13.66 -12.10 -0.12
N LYS A 233 12.71 -11.72 -0.98
CA LYS A 233 12.79 -11.97 -2.43
C LYS A 233 13.33 -10.75 -3.17
N PRO A 234 14.21 -10.92 -4.18
CA PRO A 234 14.54 -9.86 -5.12
C PRO A 234 13.31 -9.50 -5.93
N VAL A 235 13.07 -8.19 -6.07
CA VAL A 235 11.97 -7.64 -6.82
C VAL A 235 12.46 -6.87 -8.03
N VAL A 236 11.80 -7.07 -9.17
CA VAL A 236 12.00 -6.33 -10.40
C VAL A 236 10.72 -5.56 -10.71
N THR A 237 10.81 -4.26 -10.93
CA THR A 237 9.67 -3.41 -11.30
C THR A 237 10.13 -2.11 -11.93
N PHE A 238 9.25 -1.41 -12.63
CA PHE A 238 9.55 -0.08 -13.15
C PHE A 238 9.41 0.98 -12.05
N LEU A 239 10.46 1.79 -11.87
CA LEU A 239 10.52 2.89 -10.92
C LEU A 239 10.92 4.20 -11.62
N HIS A 240 10.30 5.29 -11.23
CA HIS A 240 10.76 6.62 -11.64
C HIS A 240 11.97 7.05 -10.81
N ASP A 241 13.08 7.39 -11.45
CA ASP A 241 14.36 7.70 -10.81
C ASP A 241 14.26 8.84 -9.79
N GLU A 242 13.48 9.89 -10.08
CA GLU A 242 13.24 10.99 -9.15
C GLU A 242 12.60 10.52 -7.83
N ALA A 243 11.62 9.62 -7.93
CA ALA A 243 10.94 9.07 -6.76
C ALA A 243 11.88 8.15 -5.96
N VAL A 244 12.75 7.39 -6.64
CA VAL A 244 13.80 6.59 -6.01
C VAL A 244 14.74 7.48 -5.23
N ALA A 245 15.33 8.50 -5.87
CA ALA A 245 16.28 9.42 -5.24
C ALA A 245 15.69 10.08 -3.98
N ARG A 246 14.45 10.59 -4.07
CA ARG A 246 13.75 11.21 -2.93
C ARG A 246 13.45 10.21 -1.81
N THR A 247 13.15 8.96 -2.15
CA THR A 247 12.92 7.90 -1.15
C THR A 247 14.22 7.55 -0.44
N GLU A 248 15.32 7.38 -1.18
CA GLU A 248 16.64 7.08 -0.61
C GLU A 248 17.15 8.21 0.30
N GLU A 249 16.95 9.45 -0.11
CA GLU A 249 17.28 10.63 0.71
C GLU A 249 16.48 10.65 2.02
N ALA A 250 15.17 10.44 1.94
CA ALA A 250 14.27 10.54 3.08
C ALA A 250 14.45 9.42 4.11
N PHE A 251 14.79 8.21 3.68
CA PHE A 251 14.96 7.06 4.57
C PHE A 251 16.43 6.69 4.83
N GLY A 252 17.38 7.37 4.20
CA GLY A 252 18.81 7.11 4.39
C GLY A 252 19.26 5.72 3.94
N THR A 253 18.52 5.08 3.04
CA THR A 253 18.78 3.72 2.56
C THR A 253 18.48 3.57 1.08
N LYS A 254 19.20 2.64 0.40
CA LYS A 254 18.96 2.35 -1.01
C LYS A 254 17.67 1.57 -1.22
N VAL A 255 16.94 1.87 -2.29
CA VAL A 255 15.80 1.06 -2.75
C VAL A 255 16.36 -0.19 -3.45
N PRO A 256 16.23 -1.40 -2.87
CA PRO A 256 16.92 -2.61 -3.36
C PRO A 256 16.18 -3.30 -4.52
N ILE A 257 15.38 -2.55 -5.24
CA ILE A 257 14.55 -3.05 -6.34
C ILE A 257 15.32 -2.89 -7.65
N VAL A 258 15.36 -3.94 -8.46
CA VAL A 258 15.93 -3.90 -9.81
C VAL A 258 14.96 -3.14 -10.72
N ASN A 259 15.36 -1.93 -11.14
CA ASN A 259 14.53 -1.10 -12.00
C ASN A 259 14.55 -1.62 -13.45
N ALA A 260 13.39 -1.93 -14.01
CA ALA A 260 13.22 -2.44 -15.37
C ALA A 260 11.98 -1.88 -16.03
N THR A 261 12.10 -1.50 -17.30
CA THR A 261 10.98 -1.26 -18.21
C THR A 261 10.63 -2.55 -18.97
N ALA A 262 9.56 -2.52 -19.76
CA ALA A 262 9.20 -3.64 -20.64
C ALA A 262 10.35 -4.02 -21.60
N GLU A 263 11.07 -3.01 -22.10
CA GLU A 263 12.16 -3.17 -23.07
C GLU A 263 13.43 -3.73 -22.44
N THR A 264 13.71 -3.38 -21.17
CA THR A 264 14.94 -3.78 -20.46
C THR A 264 14.76 -5.01 -19.57
N LEU A 265 13.52 -5.55 -19.46
CA LEU A 265 13.18 -6.59 -18.49
C LEU A 265 14.05 -7.85 -18.64
N VAL A 266 14.31 -8.33 -19.86
CA VAL A 266 15.17 -9.52 -20.10
C VAL A 266 16.58 -9.26 -19.62
N GLU A 267 17.16 -8.10 -19.96
CA GLU A 267 18.50 -7.70 -19.55
C GLU A 267 18.63 -7.63 -18.03
N ARG A 268 17.64 -7.03 -17.37
CA ARG A 268 17.62 -6.83 -15.91
C ARG A 268 17.31 -8.09 -15.11
N LEU A 269 16.52 -9.02 -15.67
CA LEU A 269 16.25 -10.32 -15.05
C LEU A 269 17.45 -11.28 -15.17
N ARG A 270 18.18 -11.25 -16.29
CA ARG A 270 19.24 -12.22 -16.60
C ARG A 270 20.26 -12.39 -15.46
N PRO A 271 20.86 -11.34 -14.87
CA PRO A 271 21.80 -11.52 -13.78
C PRO A 271 21.19 -12.22 -12.56
N LEU A 272 19.91 -11.91 -12.22
CA LEU A 272 19.21 -12.59 -11.13
C LEU A 272 18.90 -14.06 -11.46
N VAL A 273 18.73 -14.42 -12.73
CA VAL A 273 18.49 -15.79 -13.17
C VAL A 273 19.79 -16.62 -13.12
N GLU A 274 20.90 -16.04 -13.56
CA GLU A 274 22.17 -16.73 -13.70
C GLU A 274 23.00 -16.81 -12.41
N ASP A 275 22.79 -15.87 -11.46
CA ASP A 275 23.57 -15.76 -10.23
C ASP A 275 22.70 -15.92 -8.97
N ALA A 276 22.80 -17.07 -8.33
CA ALA A 276 22.09 -17.40 -7.10
C ALA A 276 22.55 -16.54 -5.90
N GLU A 277 23.85 -16.18 -5.85
CA GLU A 277 24.37 -15.33 -4.78
C GLU A 277 23.84 -13.91 -4.88
N LEU A 278 23.76 -13.36 -6.11
CA LEU A 278 23.13 -12.08 -6.36
C LEU A 278 21.64 -12.11 -5.94
N ARG A 279 20.90 -13.19 -6.24
CA ARG A 279 19.51 -13.35 -5.79
C ARG A 279 19.41 -13.25 -4.26
N ARG A 280 20.28 -13.97 -3.53
CA ARG A 280 20.32 -13.97 -2.06
C ARG A 280 20.69 -12.59 -1.51
N SER A 281 21.68 -11.94 -2.07
CA SER A 281 22.16 -10.62 -1.66
C SER A 281 21.06 -9.55 -1.83
N VAL A 282 20.43 -9.50 -3.01
CA VAL A 282 19.32 -8.57 -3.28
C VAL A 282 18.10 -8.89 -2.39
N GLY A 283 17.80 -10.16 -2.17
CA GLY A 283 16.72 -10.58 -1.28
C GLY A 283 16.95 -10.16 0.18
N ALA A 284 18.18 -10.28 0.68
CA ALA A 284 18.55 -9.81 2.02
C ALA A 284 18.42 -8.28 2.14
N ALA A 285 18.90 -7.54 1.14
CA ALA A 285 18.74 -6.09 1.08
C ALA A 285 17.25 -5.67 1.01
N SER A 286 16.42 -6.43 0.28
CA SER A 286 14.99 -6.25 0.19
C SER A 286 14.32 -6.37 1.57
N ARG A 287 14.68 -7.39 2.35
CA ARG A 287 14.15 -7.57 3.71
C ARG A 287 14.56 -6.43 4.63
N ALA A 288 15.82 -6.05 4.65
CA ALA A 288 16.33 -4.95 5.48
C ALA A 288 15.64 -3.61 5.15
N TYR A 289 15.39 -3.37 3.86
CA TYR A 289 14.64 -2.18 3.41
C TYR A 289 13.22 -2.15 3.95
N VAL A 290 12.49 -3.27 3.87
CA VAL A 290 11.10 -3.34 4.34
C VAL A 290 11.02 -3.17 5.86
N GLU A 291 11.95 -3.71 6.61
CA GLU A 291 12.03 -3.53 8.07
C GLU A 291 12.17 -2.04 8.45
N LEU A 292 12.91 -1.26 7.68
CA LEU A 292 13.09 0.17 7.93
C LEU A 292 11.92 1.03 7.44
N VAL A 293 11.37 0.70 6.25
CA VAL A 293 10.47 1.61 5.53
C VAL A 293 9.00 1.21 5.68
N HIS A 294 8.72 -0.09 5.71
CA HIS A 294 7.38 -0.67 5.60
C HIS A 294 6.92 -1.49 6.81
N ASP A 295 7.71 -1.54 7.89
CA ASP A 295 7.22 -2.09 9.15
C ASP A 295 6.02 -1.28 9.64
N ALA A 296 4.92 -1.97 9.97
CA ALA A 296 3.69 -1.31 10.38
C ALA A 296 3.87 -0.45 11.65
N ASP A 297 4.77 -0.82 12.56
CA ASP A 297 5.03 -0.04 13.77
C ASP A 297 5.81 1.25 13.45
N GLU A 298 6.78 1.20 12.53
CA GLU A 298 7.47 2.39 12.00
C GLU A 298 6.51 3.32 11.26
N VAL A 299 5.58 2.75 10.48
CA VAL A 299 4.53 3.51 9.80
C VAL A 299 3.58 4.15 10.81
N ALA A 300 3.24 3.46 11.90
CA ALA A 300 2.40 4.03 12.97
C ALA A 300 3.07 5.23 13.64
N ASP A 301 4.38 5.21 13.87
CA ASP A 301 5.13 6.35 14.44
C ASP A 301 5.06 7.57 13.50
N ARG A 302 5.19 7.36 12.18
CA ARG A 302 5.01 8.45 11.18
C ARG A 302 3.58 9.01 11.19
N LEU A 303 2.56 8.15 11.34
CA LEU A 303 1.18 8.58 11.46
C LEU A 303 0.95 9.39 12.74
N LEU A 304 1.53 8.96 13.87
CA LEU A 304 1.44 9.67 15.15
C LEU A 304 2.08 11.05 15.08
N ALA A 305 3.22 11.19 14.41
CA ALA A 305 3.86 12.48 14.17
C ALA A 305 2.96 13.43 13.35
N ILE A 306 2.22 12.90 12.37
CA ILE A 306 1.22 13.68 11.62
C ILE A 306 0.06 14.08 12.53
N TYR A 307 -0.50 13.14 13.32
CA TYR A 307 -1.64 13.44 14.21
C TYR A 307 -1.28 14.46 15.30
N ALA A 308 -0.02 14.49 15.75
CA ALA A 308 0.43 15.41 16.80
C ALA A 308 0.47 16.87 16.34
N ARG A 309 0.65 17.14 15.04
CA ARG A 309 0.73 18.49 14.49
C ARG A 309 -0.60 19.05 13.95
N LEU A 310 -1.67 18.22 13.95
CA LEU A 310 -3.02 18.65 13.59
C LEU A 310 -3.67 19.41 14.77
#